data_e0c9499e4f5c6beba7e620427943068c
#
_entry.id   e0c9499e4f5c6beba7e620427943068c
#
_cell.length_a   1.000
_cell.length_b   1.000
_cell.length_c   1.000
_cell.angle_alpha   90.00
_cell.angle_beta   90.00
_cell.angle_gamma   90.00
#
_symmetry.space_group_name_H-M   'P 1'
#
loop_
_entity.id
_entity.type
_entity.pdbx_description
1 polymer ?
#
loop_
_entity_poly.entity_id
_entity_poly.type
_entity_poly.pdbx_seq_one_letter_code
_entity_poly.pdbx_strand_id
1 'polypeptide(L)'
;MEGFLFALLPALTWGSLVLVSEKLGGNSYNQTLGITIGSLLFAIMMSFINPPEWSSLVWIVGIISGIGWAFAQLFQFNSVKEIGVSKTVPISTGLQILGNTFFAVIIFREWNDKMTIIIGIVAIICLITGVLLTSYGDGDNKKEGSMKKGVFYLAISTVGYVTYVIVVRWNEVDGWSAILPQAIGMFLAALLLSIKHKPFNKYAGRNIFTGMMWAVGNIGLLLANPKVGVAIAFSFSQMGIVISTLGGIFLLGEKKSKKQMAFVIIGCVLVIAGGIMIGFTKE
;
A
#
# COMPACT_ATOMS: atom_id res chain seq x y z
N MET A 1 20.78 8.54 -12.75
CA MET A 1 20.92 7.40 -11.81
C MET A 1 20.23 7.65 -10.47
N GLU A 2 20.38 8.81 -9.84
CA GLU A 2 19.76 9.11 -8.52
C GLU A 2 18.24 8.93 -8.48
N GLY A 3 17.50 9.40 -9.50
CA GLY A 3 16.03 9.28 -9.54
C GLY A 3 15.54 7.84 -9.51
N PHE A 4 16.26 6.91 -10.16
CA PHE A 4 15.94 5.48 -10.12
C PHE A 4 16.22 4.87 -8.74
N LEU A 5 17.29 5.31 -8.05
CA LEU A 5 17.56 4.86 -6.68
C LEU A 5 16.45 5.31 -5.72
N PHE A 6 16.00 6.56 -5.85
CA PHE A 6 14.85 7.04 -5.08
C PHE A 6 13.56 6.27 -5.40
N ALA A 7 13.32 5.91 -6.67
CA ALA A 7 12.14 5.13 -7.08
C ALA A 7 12.15 3.69 -6.54
N LEU A 8 13.32 3.11 -6.25
CA LEU A 8 13.44 1.80 -5.63
C LEU A 8 13.15 1.80 -4.12
N LEU A 9 13.31 2.93 -3.44
CA LEU A 9 13.06 3.01 -1.99
C LEU A 9 11.64 2.58 -1.60
N PRO A 10 10.56 3.06 -2.23
CA PRO A 10 9.22 2.57 -1.92
C PRO A 10 9.04 1.08 -2.22
N ALA A 11 9.63 0.55 -3.29
CA ALA A 11 9.58 -0.89 -3.57
C ALA A 11 10.19 -1.72 -2.43
N LEU A 12 11.35 -1.32 -1.94
CA LEU A 12 12.05 -2.00 -0.85
C LEU A 12 11.29 -1.83 0.48
N THR A 13 10.91 -0.62 0.83
CA THR A 13 10.34 -0.31 2.14
C THR A 13 8.89 -0.79 2.26
N TRP A 14 8.03 -0.48 1.28
CA TRP A 14 6.63 -0.91 1.30
C TRP A 14 6.49 -2.40 0.99
N GLY A 15 7.33 -2.93 0.08
CA GLY A 15 7.34 -4.35 -0.23
C GLY A 15 7.76 -5.22 0.95
N SER A 16 8.64 -4.73 1.83
CA SER A 16 9.07 -5.43 3.04
C SER A 16 8.27 -5.07 4.29
N LEU A 17 7.45 -4.01 4.27
CA LEU A 17 6.73 -3.49 5.43
C LEU A 17 5.90 -4.57 6.14
N VAL A 18 5.04 -5.27 5.42
CA VAL A 18 4.16 -6.29 5.97
C VAL A 18 4.98 -7.48 6.49
N LEU A 19 6.06 -7.87 5.78
CA LEU A 19 6.96 -8.94 6.22
C LEU A 19 7.66 -8.61 7.53
N VAL A 20 8.20 -7.40 7.62
CA VAL A 20 8.89 -6.92 8.83
C VAL A 20 7.90 -6.82 9.98
N SER A 21 6.71 -6.25 9.75
CA SER A 21 5.68 -6.13 10.77
C SER A 21 5.23 -7.50 11.31
N GLU A 22 5.04 -8.50 10.44
CA GLU A 22 4.71 -9.87 10.85
C GLU A 22 5.83 -10.51 11.68
N LYS A 23 7.11 -10.30 11.31
CA LYS A 23 8.26 -10.78 12.09
C LYS A 23 8.42 -10.08 13.44
N LEU A 24 8.14 -8.78 13.52
CA LEU A 24 8.16 -8.03 14.78
C LEU A 24 7.02 -8.44 15.71
N GLY A 25 5.97 -9.03 15.13
CA GLY A 25 4.86 -9.64 15.84
C GLY A 25 3.80 -8.66 16.32
N GLY A 26 2.87 -9.17 17.08
CA GLY A 26 1.70 -8.44 17.54
C GLY A 26 0.45 -8.82 16.75
N ASN A 27 -0.70 -8.30 17.17
CA ASN A 27 -1.93 -8.38 16.41
C ASN A 27 -2.06 -7.18 15.45
N SER A 28 -3.03 -7.21 14.56
CA SER A 28 -3.23 -6.16 13.55
C SER A 28 -3.35 -4.75 14.16
N TYR A 29 -3.92 -4.63 15.35
CA TYR A 29 -4.07 -3.35 16.06
C TYR A 29 -2.72 -2.79 16.53
N ASN A 30 -1.88 -3.65 17.15
CA ASN A 30 -0.55 -3.26 17.63
C ASN A 30 0.37 -2.89 16.46
N GLN A 31 0.32 -3.67 15.36
CA GLN A 31 1.08 -3.42 14.15
C GLN A 31 0.67 -2.08 13.54
N THR A 32 -0.61 -1.85 13.32
CA THR A 32 -1.12 -0.59 12.74
C THR A 32 -0.77 0.61 13.62
N LEU A 33 -0.98 0.52 14.94
CA LEU A 33 -0.65 1.62 15.84
C LEU A 33 0.85 1.93 15.84
N GLY A 34 1.70 0.90 15.90
CA GLY A 34 3.16 1.09 15.84
C GLY A 34 3.61 1.79 14.57
N ILE A 35 3.08 1.37 13.42
CA ILE A 35 3.37 2.01 12.13
C ILE A 35 2.95 3.48 12.16
N THR A 36 1.76 3.80 12.65
CA THR A 36 1.28 5.18 12.67
C THR A 36 2.07 6.07 13.62
N ILE A 37 2.55 5.55 14.75
CA ILE A 37 3.48 6.26 15.64
C ILE A 37 4.80 6.55 14.91
N GLY A 38 5.39 5.54 14.26
CA GLY A 38 6.64 5.73 13.52
C GLY A 38 6.51 6.73 12.39
N SER A 39 5.42 6.67 11.63
CA SER A 39 5.11 7.64 10.58
C SER A 39 4.92 9.06 11.12
N LEU A 40 4.26 9.19 12.28
CA LEU A 40 4.05 10.49 12.93
C LEU A 40 5.39 11.09 13.42
N LEU A 41 6.22 10.31 14.08
CA LEU A 41 7.54 10.77 14.53
C LEU A 41 8.38 11.26 13.34
N PHE A 42 8.37 10.50 12.24
CA PHE A 42 9.07 10.89 11.03
C PHE A 42 8.49 12.17 10.41
N ALA A 43 7.16 12.28 10.33
CA ALA A 43 6.49 13.45 9.77
C ALA A 43 6.79 14.72 10.57
N ILE A 44 6.80 14.62 11.90
CA ILE A 44 7.19 15.72 12.79
C ILE A 44 8.64 16.14 12.50
N MET A 45 9.57 15.19 12.47
CA MET A 45 10.98 15.49 12.17
C MET A 45 11.14 16.20 10.83
N MET A 46 10.49 15.71 9.78
CA MET A 46 10.58 16.29 8.44
C MET A 46 9.95 17.69 8.37
N SER A 47 8.89 17.96 9.11
CA SER A 47 8.26 19.29 9.18
C SER A 47 9.18 20.36 9.80
N PHE A 48 10.12 19.97 10.66
CA PHE A 48 11.14 20.89 11.18
C PHE A 48 12.29 21.11 10.19
N ILE A 49 12.64 20.10 9.39
CA ILE A 49 13.74 20.19 8.42
C ILE A 49 13.33 21.04 7.20
N ASN A 50 12.13 20.81 6.71
CA ASN A 50 11.56 21.53 5.57
C ASN A 50 10.09 21.86 5.87
N PRO A 51 9.84 23.03 6.51
CA PRO A 51 8.49 23.43 6.91
C PRO A 51 7.56 23.52 5.70
N PRO A 52 6.43 22.80 5.69
CA PRO A 52 5.46 22.86 4.60
C PRO A 52 4.53 24.07 4.77
N GLU A 53 3.86 24.42 3.67
CA GLU A 53 2.78 25.41 3.73
C GLU A 53 1.49 24.75 4.21
N TRP A 54 0.94 25.25 5.31
CA TRP A 54 -0.29 24.73 5.88
C TRP A 54 -1.46 25.69 5.71
N SER A 55 -2.57 25.17 5.22
CA SER A 55 -3.87 25.82 5.20
C SER A 55 -4.89 24.94 5.94
N SER A 56 -6.05 25.49 6.27
CA SER A 56 -7.14 24.69 6.87
C SER A 56 -7.56 23.53 5.97
N LEU A 57 -7.52 23.71 4.65
CA LEU A 57 -7.83 22.66 3.67
C LEU A 57 -6.81 21.53 3.76
N VAL A 58 -5.51 21.84 3.80
CA VAL A 58 -4.43 20.83 3.94
C VAL A 58 -4.61 20.00 5.20
N TRP A 59 -4.97 20.63 6.33
CA TRP A 59 -5.22 19.94 7.59
C TRP A 59 -6.43 18.99 7.50
N ILE A 60 -7.57 19.47 7.01
CA ILE A 60 -8.80 18.66 6.90
C ILE A 60 -8.56 17.47 5.95
N VAL A 61 -8.06 17.75 4.77
CA VAL A 61 -7.81 16.74 3.73
C VAL A 61 -6.77 15.72 4.20
N GLY A 62 -5.67 16.18 4.79
CA GLY A 62 -4.63 15.32 5.32
C GLY A 62 -5.13 14.39 6.42
N ILE A 63 -5.89 14.91 7.39
CA ILE A 63 -6.47 14.11 8.48
C ILE A 63 -7.42 13.04 7.92
N ILE A 64 -8.34 13.41 7.01
CA ILE A 64 -9.28 12.44 6.38
C ILE A 64 -8.50 11.37 5.62
N SER A 65 -7.50 11.76 4.85
CA SER A 65 -6.61 10.85 4.15
C SER A 65 -5.93 9.87 5.12
N GLY A 66 -5.35 10.37 6.19
CA GLY A 66 -4.69 9.55 7.22
C GLY A 66 -5.64 8.57 7.92
N ILE A 67 -6.86 8.98 8.23
CA ILE A 67 -7.90 8.10 8.78
C ILE A 67 -8.17 6.94 7.82
N GLY A 68 -8.33 7.24 6.52
CA GLY A 68 -8.53 6.23 5.47
C GLY A 68 -7.40 5.22 5.44
N TRP A 69 -6.15 5.69 5.50
CA TRP A 69 -4.98 4.82 5.49
C TRP A 69 -4.92 3.89 6.71
N ALA A 70 -5.11 4.41 7.92
CA ALA A 70 -5.04 3.59 9.14
C ALA A 70 -6.12 2.51 9.17
N PHE A 71 -7.33 2.86 8.74
CA PHE A 71 -8.42 1.92 8.59
C PHE A 71 -8.07 0.82 7.57
N ALA A 72 -7.58 1.22 6.40
CA ALA A 72 -7.15 0.29 5.36
C ALA A 72 -6.06 -0.67 5.82
N GLN A 73 -5.03 -0.15 6.48
CA GLN A 73 -3.90 -0.93 6.96
C GLN A 73 -4.31 -1.98 8.00
N LEU A 74 -5.21 -1.62 8.92
CA LEU A 74 -5.75 -2.55 9.91
C LEU A 74 -6.46 -3.73 9.22
N PHE A 75 -7.32 -3.46 8.25
CA PHE A 75 -8.02 -4.52 7.52
C PHE A 75 -7.08 -5.32 6.60
N GLN A 76 -6.04 -4.71 6.04
CA GLN A 76 -5.00 -5.45 5.32
C GLN A 76 -4.28 -6.45 6.23
N PHE A 77 -3.89 -6.06 7.44
CA PHE A 77 -3.31 -6.99 8.42
C PHE A 77 -4.29 -8.08 8.87
N ASN A 78 -5.57 -7.76 8.99
CA ASN A 78 -6.59 -8.79 9.25
C ASN A 78 -6.67 -9.81 8.10
N SER A 79 -6.54 -9.36 6.85
CA SER A 79 -6.44 -10.26 5.71
C SER A 79 -5.17 -11.13 5.75
N VAL A 80 -4.02 -10.56 6.14
CA VAL A 80 -2.78 -11.33 6.31
C VAL A 80 -2.96 -12.50 7.29
N LYS A 81 -3.70 -12.31 8.39
CA LYS A 81 -3.99 -13.38 9.36
C LYS A 81 -4.84 -14.51 8.74
N GLU A 82 -5.71 -14.18 7.79
CA GLU A 82 -6.61 -15.15 7.14
C GLU A 82 -5.92 -15.87 5.96
N ILE A 83 -5.21 -15.16 5.08
CA ILE A 83 -4.73 -15.71 3.80
C ILE A 83 -3.21 -15.60 3.57
N GLY A 84 -2.48 -15.08 4.53
CA GLY A 84 -1.02 -14.89 4.47
C GLY A 84 -0.60 -13.67 3.65
N VAL A 85 0.69 -13.32 3.73
CA VAL A 85 1.27 -12.15 3.08
C VAL A 85 1.34 -12.32 1.56
N SER A 86 1.74 -13.52 1.09
CA SER A 86 1.95 -13.80 -0.33
C SER A 86 0.70 -13.70 -1.20
N LYS A 87 -0.50 -13.80 -0.59
CA LYS A 87 -1.78 -13.58 -1.27
C LYS A 87 -2.31 -12.17 -0.98
N THR A 88 -2.24 -11.74 0.27
CA THR A 88 -2.81 -10.45 0.71
C THR A 88 -2.23 -9.28 -0.06
N VAL A 89 -0.90 -9.18 -0.17
CA VAL A 89 -0.28 -7.98 -0.75
C VAL A 89 -0.57 -7.82 -2.24
N PRO A 90 -0.41 -8.85 -3.10
CA PRO A 90 -0.76 -8.72 -4.52
C PRO A 90 -2.23 -8.39 -4.75
N ILE A 91 -3.15 -9.04 -4.02
CA ILE A 91 -4.59 -8.76 -4.15
C ILE A 91 -4.89 -7.33 -3.71
N SER A 92 -4.36 -6.91 -2.56
CA SER A 92 -4.53 -5.54 -2.04
C SER A 92 -4.04 -4.50 -3.03
N THR A 93 -2.82 -4.67 -3.56
CA THR A 93 -2.25 -3.74 -4.53
C THR A 93 -3.05 -3.70 -5.83
N GLY A 94 -3.45 -4.85 -6.35
CA GLY A 94 -4.30 -4.92 -7.55
C GLY A 94 -5.63 -4.18 -7.34
N LEU A 95 -6.31 -4.40 -6.22
CA LEU A 95 -7.57 -3.74 -5.88
C LEU A 95 -7.39 -2.22 -5.69
N GLN A 96 -6.28 -1.78 -5.07
CA GLN A 96 -5.95 -0.35 -4.94
C GLN A 96 -5.75 0.31 -6.30
N ILE A 97 -5.00 -0.34 -7.21
CA ILE A 97 -4.79 0.19 -8.56
C ILE A 97 -6.12 0.28 -9.30
N LEU A 98 -6.94 -0.78 -9.27
CA LEU A 98 -8.27 -0.77 -9.89
C LEU A 98 -9.17 0.33 -9.31
N GLY A 99 -9.21 0.47 -7.98
CA GLY A 99 -10.00 1.51 -7.32
C GLY A 99 -9.54 2.93 -7.71
N ASN A 100 -8.24 3.19 -7.65
CA ASN A 100 -7.69 4.49 -8.04
C ASN A 100 -7.91 4.78 -9.53
N THR A 101 -7.77 3.77 -10.41
CA THR A 101 -8.03 3.91 -11.85
C THR A 101 -9.50 4.22 -12.13
N PHE A 102 -10.42 3.58 -11.40
CA PHE A 102 -11.85 3.89 -11.52
C PHE A 102 -12.12 5.39 -11.29
N PHE A 103 -11.59 5.97 -10.22
CA PHE A 103 -11.72 7.40 -9.96
C PHE A 103 -10.99 8.26 -11.01
N ALA A 104 -9.80 7.85 -11.44
CA ALA A 104 -9.02 8.52 -12.46
C ALA A 104 -9.80 8.65 -13.77
N VAL A 105 -10.45 7.58 -14.22
CA VAL A 105 -11.20 7.53 -15.46
C VAL A 105 -12.55 8.24 -15.35
N ILE A 106 -13.33 7.91 -14.31
CA ILE A 106 -14.72 8.38 -14.21
C ILE A 106 -14.81 9.82 -13.70
N ILE A 107 -14.03 10.17 -12.68
CA ILE A 107 -14.11 11.45 -12.00
C ILE A 107 -13.15 12.47 -12.62
N PHE A 108 -11.88 12.08 -12.80
CA PHE A 108 -10.86 12.99 -13.33
C PHE A 108 -10.76 12.96 -14.85
N ARG A 109 -11.50 12.05 -15.52
CA ARG A 109 -11.57 11.93 -16.99
C ARG A 109 -10.20 11.85 -17.66
N GLU A 110 -9.28 11.06 -17.08
CA GLU A 110 -7.89 10.98 -17.58
C GLU A 110 -7.76 10.22 -18.90
N TRP A 111 -8.70 9.32 -19.22
CA TRP A 111 -8.66 8.54 -20.47
C TRP A 111 -9.47 9.23 -21.57
N ASN A 112 -8.83 10.16 -22.28
CA ASN A 112 -9.50 11.00 -23.28
C ASN A 112 -9.17 10.61 -24.72
N ASP A 113 -8.11 9.82 -24.94
CA ASP A 113 -7.72 9.39 -26.29
C ASP A 113 -7.80 7.86 -26.42
N LYS A 114 -7.90 7.41 -27.70
CA LYS A 114 -8.07 5.98 -28.03
C LYS A 114 -6.92 5.11 -27.55
N MET A 115 -5.68 5.61 -27.58
CA MET A 115 -4.51 4.81 -27.18
C MET A 115 -4.49 4.60 -25.67
N THR A 116 -4.72 5.66 -24.90
CA THR A 116 -4.84 5.61 -23.45
C THR A 116 -5.93 4.64 -22.98
N ILE A 117 -7.11 4.66 -23.66
CA ILE A 117 -8.20 3.71 -23.37
C ILE A 117 -7.75 2.27 -23.64
N ILE A 118 -7.09 1.99 -24.76
CA ILE A 118 -6.62 0.63 -25.10
C ILE A 118 -5.59 0.15 -24.07
N ILE A 119 -4.57 0.96 -23.78
CA ILE A 119 -3.54 0.64 -22.79
C ILE A 119 -4.18 0.37 -21.42
N GLY A 120 -5.10 1.22 -20.99
CA GLY A 120 -5.79 1.09 -19.74
C GLY A 120 -6.64 -0.19 -19.63
N ILE A 121 -7.39 -0.55 -20.67
CA ILE A 121 -8.16 -1.80 -20.69
C ILE A 121 -7.24 -3.00 -20.61
N VAL A 122 -6.15 -3.05 -21.38
CA VAL A 122 -5.16 -4.15 -21.31
C VAL A 122 -4.54 -4.22 -19.93
N ALA A 123 -4.21 -3.08 -19.34
CA ALA A 123 -3.69 -3.00 -17.97
C ALA A 123 -4.66 -3.58 -16.94
N ILE A 124 -5.95 -3.25 -17.01
CA ILE A 124 -6.98 -3.82 -16.13
C ILE A 124 -7.08 -5.33 -16.28
N ILE A 125 -7.04 -5.84 -17.52
CA ILE A 125 -7.05 -7.29 -17.77
C ILE A 125 -5.82 -7.96 -17.15
N CYS A 126 -4.63 -7.38 -17.32
CA CYS A 126 -3.40 -7.87 -16.68
C CYS A 126 -3.51 -7.89 -15.16
N LEU A 127 -4.03 -6.80 -14.56
CA LEU A 127 -4.21 -6.71 -13.10
C LEU A 127 -5.17 -7.77 -12.57
N ILE A 128 -6.36 -7.90 -13.17
CA ILE A 128 -7.35 -8.89 -12.74
C ILE A 128 -6.80 -10.31 -12.89
N THR A 129 -6.21 -10.63 -14.04
CA THR A 129 -5.60 -11.94 -14.28
C THR A 129 -4.46 -12.23 -13.31
N GLY A 130 -3.60 -11.23 -13.07
CA GLY A 130 -2.50 -11.34 -12.12
C GLY A 130 -2.97 -11.61 -10.70
N VAL A 131 -3.99 -10.88 -10.22
CA VAL A 131 -4.60 -11.10 -8.89
C VAL A 131 -5.22 -12.50 -8.79
N LEU A 132 -5.93 -12.96 -9.82
CA LEU A 132 -6.52 -14.30 -9.83
C LEU A 132 -5.45 -15.39 -9.77
N LEU A 133 -4.35 -15.24 -10.52
CA LEU A 133 -3.25 -16.20 -10.52
C LEU A 133 -2.51 -16.23 -9.16
N THR A 134 -2.24 -15.07 -8.54
CA THR A 134 -1.60 -15.05 -7.21
C THR A 134 -2.47 -15.71 -6.13
N SER A 135 -3.78 -15.72 -6.33
CA SER A 135 -4.75 -16.32 -5.41
C SER A 135 -5.00 -17.82 -5.69
N TYR A 136 -4.50 -18.34 -6.82
CA TYR A 136 -4.77 -19.70 -7.27
C TYR A 136 -4.20 -20.75 -6.32
N GLY A 137 -5.05 -21.72 -6.00
CA GLY A 137 -4.71 -22.90 -5.23
C GLY A 137 -4.86 -22.69 -3.73
N ASP A 138 -5.89 -23.29 -3.17
CA ASP A 138 -5.97 -23.64 -1.76
C ASP A 138 -5.06 -24.85 -1.56
N GLY A 139 -3.78 -24.60 -1.34
CA GLY A 139 -2.93 -25.66 -0.81
C GLY A 139 -3.46 -26.05 0.56
N ASP A 140 -3.35 -27.34 0.88
CA ASP A 140 -3.66 -27.99 2.16
C ASP A 140 -2.97 -27.34 3.39
N ASN A 141 -2.89 -26.05 3.46
CA ASN A 141 -2.49 -25.33 4.66
C ASN A 141 -3.72 -25.22 5.55
N LYS A 142 -3.87 -26.23 6.40
CA LYS A 142 -4.72 -26.26 7.62
C LYS A 142 -4.33 -25.15 8.62
N LYS A 143 -4.08 -23.95 8.19
CA LYS A 143 -4.21 -22.76 9.01
C LYS A 143 -5.64 -22.30 8.87
N GLU A 144 -6.29 -22.15 9.99
CA GLU A 144 -7.70 -21.87 10.24
C GLU A 144 -8.29 -20.61 9.56
N GLY A 145 -7.65 -20.09 8.50
CA GLY A 145 -8.04 -18.87 7.83
C GLY A 145 -8.92 -19.08 6.61
N SER A 146 -9.82 -18.16 6.38
CA SER A 146 -10.81 -18.20 5.30
C SER A 146 -10.45 -17.25 4.17
N MET A 147 -10.29 -17.78 2.94
CA MET A 147 -10.10 -16.96 1.73
C MET A 147 -11.23 -15.93 1.57
N LYS A 148 -12.47 -16.34 1.83
CA LYS A 148 -13.64 -15.44 1.77
C LYS A 148 -13.53 -14.26 2.75
N LYS A 149 -13.10 -14.52 3.99
CA LYS A 149 -12.87 -13.45 4.99
C LYS A 149 -11.70 -12.57 4.61
N GLY A 150 -10.57 -13.16 4.15
CA GLY A 150 -9.41 -12.41 3.72
C GLY A 150 -9.74 -11.44 2.59
N VAL A 151 -10.44 -11.89 1.55
CA VAL A 151 -10.88 -11.04 0.43
C VAL A 151 -11.89 -9.98 0.90
N PHE A 152 -12.81 -10.33 1.80
CA PHE A 152 -13.72 -9.35 2.39
C PHE A 152 -12.99 -8.23 3.13
N TYR A 153 -11.98 -8.57 3.94
CA TYR A 153 -11.13 -7.56 4.59
C TYR A 153 -10.39 -6.70 3.58
N LEU A 154 -9.94 -7.27 2.46
CA LEU A 154 -9.29 -6.49 1.40
C LEU A 154 -10.24 -5.56 0.66
N ALA A 155 -11.47 -5.96 0.45
CA ALA A 155 -12.48 -5.07 -0.13
C ALA A 155 -12.69 -3.82 0.75
N ILE A 156 -12.81 -4.02 2.08
CA ILE A 156 -12.91 -2.91 3.04
C ILE A 156 -11.62 -2.08 3.05
N SER A 157 -10.46 -2.74 3.10
CA SER A 157 -9.13 -2.08 3.07
C SER A 157 -8.98 -1.20 1.83
N THR A 158 -9.43 -1.67 0.67
CA THR A 158 -9.35 -0.94 -0.59
C THR A 158 -10.10 0.40 -0.53
N VAL A 159 -11.28 0.44 0.09
CA VAL A 159 -12.03 1.70 0.28
C VAL A 159 -11.16 2.71 1.05
N GLY A 160 -10.53 2.30 2.12
CA GLY A 160 -9.67 3.18 2.92
C GLY A 160 -8.44 3.68 2.14
N TYR A 161 -7.74 2.79 1.41
CA TYR A 161 -6.58 3.18 0.61
C TYR A 161 -6.94 4.06 -0.58
N VAL A 162 -8.07 3.81 -1.22
CA VAL A 162 -8.59 4.69 -2.29
C VAL A 162 -8.95 6.06 -1.71
N THR A 163 -9.63 6.12 -0.56
CA THR A 163 -9.91 7.38 0.14
C THR A 163 -8.63 8.13 0.46
N TYR A 164 -7.60 7.43 0.98
CA TYR A 164 -6.28 8.01 1.28
C TYR A 164 -5.68 8.77 0.09
N VAL A 165 -5.77 8.21 -1.10
CA VAL A 165 -5.20 8.82 -2.31
C VAL A 165 -6.14 9.87 -2.91
N ILE A 166 -7.42 9.52 -3.06
CA ILE A 166 -8.37 10.33 -3.85
C ILE A 166 -8.70 11.65 -3.16
N VAL A 167 -8.83 11.68 -1.83
CA VAL A 167 -9.19 12.92 -1.13
C VAL A 167 -8.11 14.00 -1.28
N VAL A 168 -6.83 13.60 -1.28
CA VAL A 168 -5.70 14.53 -1.49
C VAL A 168 -5.69 15.05 -2.91
N ARG A 169 -5.86 14.16 -3.89
CA ARG A 169 -5.88 14.51 -5.30
C ARG A 169 -7.08 15.38 -5.69
N TRP A 170 -8.26 15.04 -5.18
CA TRP A 170 -9.50 15.79 -5.46
C TRP A 170 -9.42 17.26 -5.03
N ASN A 171 -8.71 17.51 -3.94
CA ASN A 171 -8.55 18.84 -3.39
C ASN A 171 -7.23 19.50 -3.82
N GLU A 172 -6.47 18.91 -4.75
CA GLU A 172 -5.20 19.40 -5.27
C GLU A 172 -4.18 19.76 -4.17
N VAL A 173 -4.24 19.03 -3.04
CA VAL A 173 -3.34 19.24 -1.91
C VAL A 173 -1.97 18.68 -2.26
N ASP A 174 -0.93 19.50 -2.05
CA ASP A 174 0.46 19.07 -2.21
C ASP A 174 0.80 17.95 -1.22
N GLY A 175 1.42 16.88 -1.76
CA GLY A 175 1.73 15.70 -0.98
C GLY A 175 2.71 15.96 0.17
N TRP A 176 3.65 16.91 0.01
CA TRP A 176 4.58 17.28 1.07
C TRP A 176 3.85 17.97 2.23
N SER A 177 2.99 18.93 1.92
CA SER A 177 2.19 19.66 2.92
C SER A 177 1.21 18.74 3.65
N ALA A 178 0.75 17.66 3.01
CA ALA A 178 -0.16 16.69 3.60
C ALA A 178 0.51 15.71 4.58
N ILE A 179 1.82 15.50 4.55
CA ILE A 179 2.50 14.43 5.32
C ILE A 179 2.18 14.48 6.81
N LEU A 180 2.32 15.63 7.46
CA LEU A 180 2.08 15.74 8.90
C LEU A 180 0.59 15.62 9.27
N PRO A 181 -0.35 16.32 8.63
CA PRO A 181 -1.77 16.10 8.86
C PRO A 181 -2.22 14.65 8.60
N GLN A 182 -1.70 13.99 7.55
CA GLN A 182 -1.96 12.57 7.30
C GLN A 182 -1.47 11.70 8.45
N ALA A 183 -0.22 11.88 8.89
CA ALA A 183 0.35 11.09 9.97
C ALA A 183 -0.42 11.27 11.29
N ILE A 184 -0.92 12.47 11.58
CA ILE A 184 -1.81 12.74 12.72
C ILE A 184 -3.14 11.99 12.54
N GLY A 185 -3.77 12.08 11.37
CA GLY A 185 -5.00 11.35 11.07
C GLY A 185 -4.83 9.83 11.19
N MET A 186 -3.72 9.30 10.67
CA MET A 186 -3.34 7.89 10.80
C MET A 186 -3.23 7.47 12.27
N PHE A 187 -2.51 8.24 13.08
CA PHE A 187 -2.29 7.94 14.50
C PHE A 187 -3.60 8.00 15.30
N LEU A 188 -4.39 9.05 15.13
CA LEU A 188 -5.66 9.20 15.84
C LEU A 188 -6.64 8.07 15.51
N ALA A 189 -6.77 7.72 14.23
CA ALA A 189 -7.63 6.61 13.81
C ALA A 189 -7.13 5.27 14.34
N ALA A 190 -5.83 4.98 14.21
CA ALA A 190 -5.25 3.75 14.73
C ALA A 190 -5.41 3.64 16.25
N LEU A 191 -5.24 4.73 16.99
CA LEU A 191 -5.45 4.79 18.44
C LEU A 191 -6.90 4.46 18.78
N LEU A 192 -7.87 5.13 18.16
CA LEU A 192 -9.31 4.90 18.40
C LEU A 192 -9.72 3.45 18.08
N LEU A 193 -9.28 2.92 16.96
CA LEU A 193 -9.56 1.54 16.54
C LEU A 193 -8.94 0.50 17.49
N SER A 194 -7.81 0.84 18.09
CA SER A 194 -7.02 -0.09 18.91
C SER A 194 -7.32 -0.01 20.42
N ILE A 195 -8.01 1.01 20.89
CA ILE A 195 -8.13 1.34 22.33
C ILE A 195 -8.63 0.17 23.19
N LYS A 196 -9.55 -0.63 22.67
CA LYS A 196 -10.11 -1.82 23.36
C LYS A 196 -9.18 -3.04 23.34
N HIS A 197 -8.07 -2.98 22.60
CA HIS A 197 -7.18 -4.11 22.34
C HIS A 197 -5.81 -4.00 23.03
N LYS A 198 -5.71 -3.19 24.09
CA LYS A 198 -4.45 -2.93 24.83
C LYS A 198 -3.30 -2.55 23.85
N PRO A 199 -3.45 -1.44 23.12
CA PRO A 199 -2.61 -1.15 21.97
C PRO A 199 -1.15 -0.84 22.36
N PHE A 200 -0.93 -0.24 23.54
CA PHE A 200 0.39 0.17 23.99
C PHE A 200 1.11 -1.02 24.65
N ASN A 201 1.90 -1.71 23.85
CA ASN A 201 2.69 -2.84 24.31
C ASN A 201 4.01 -2.94 23.52
N LYS A 202 4.86 -3.92 23.86
CA LYS A 202 6.15 -4.12 23.19
C LYS A 202 6.06 -4.29 21.68
N TYR A 203 4.95 -4.82 21.17
CA TYR A 203 4.78 -5.05 19.72
C TYR A 203 4.46 -3.76 18.97
N ALA A 204 3.64 -2.88 19.56
CA ALA A 204 3.45 -1.55 19.00
C ALA A 204 4.78 -0.78 18.99
N GLY A 205 5.55 -0.83 20.08
CA GLY A 205 6.88 -0.22 20.13
C GLY A 205 7.83 -0.73 19.05
N ARG A 206 7.87 -2.05 18.79
CA ARG A 206 8.70 -2.63 17.71
C ARG A 206 8.26 -2.17 16.33
N ASN A 207 6.96 -2.06 16.10
CA ASN A 207 6.40 -1.65 14.82
C ASN A 207 6.53 -0.13 14.54
N ILE A 208 7.08 0.67 15.45
CA ILE A 208 7.54 2.05 15.16
C ILE A 208 8.56 2.03 14.02
N PHE A 209 9.46 1.05 14.02
CA PHE A 209 10.44 0.88 12.95
C PHE A 209 9.78 0.70 11.57
N THR A 210 8.72 -0.10 11.47
CA THR A 210 7.98 -0.26 10.21
C THR A 210 7.28 1.02 9.76
N GLY A 211 6.86 1.86 10.70
CA GLY A 211 6.34 3.19 10.40
C GLY A 211 7.38 4.14 9.81
N MET A 212 8.60 4.11 10.33
CA MET A 212 9.72 4.86 9.76
C MET A 212 10.07 4.34 8.36
N MET A 213 10.08 3.02 8.14
CA MET A 213 10.26 2.43 6.81
C MET A 213 9.20 2.92 5.82
N TRP A 214 7.93 2.95 6.23
CA TRP A 214 6.85 3.46 5.40
C TRP A 214 7.08 4.91 4.98
N ALA A 215 7.47 5.75 5.91
CA ALA A 215 7.74 7.15 5.68
C ALA A 215 8.95 7.38 4.75
N VAL A 216 10.01 6.59 4.90
CA VAL A 216 11.18 6.60 3.98
C VAL A 216 10.74 6.26 2.54
N GLY A 217 9.82 5.29 2.37
CA GLY A 217 9.25 4.99 1.05
C GLY A 217 8.51 6.18 0.44
N ASN A 218 7.71 6.89 1.23
CA ASN A 218 7.01 8.10 0.77
C ASN A 218 7.99 9.19 0.31
N ILE A 219 9.02 9.47 1.10
CA ILE A 219 10.06 10.44 0.72
C ILE A 219 10.77 9.98 -0.56
N GLY A 220 11.10 8.69 -0.66
CA GLY A 220 11.69 8.13 -1.88
C GLY A 220 10.83 8.41 -3.12
N LEU A 221 9.52 8.19 -3.03
CA LEU A 221 8.60 8.48 -4.13
C LEU A 221 8.54 9.98 -4.46
N LEU A 222 8.44 10.85 -3.45
CA LEU A 222 8.43 12.31 -3.63
C LEU A 222 9.70 12.82 -4.31
N LEU A 223 10.87 12.28 -3.95
CA LEU A 223 12.16 12.66 -4.55
C LEU A 223 12.37 12.06 -5.95
N ALA A 224 11.75 10.90 -6.23
CA ALA A 224 11.84 10.25 -7.53
C ALA A 224 10.98 10.97 -8.59
N ASN A 225 9.75 11.36 -8.24
CA ASN A 225 8.77 11.93 -9.17
C ASN A 225 9.31 13.06 -10.05
N PRO A 226 9.97 14.11 -9.53
CA PRO A 226 10.49 15.19 -10.37
C PRO A 226 11.71 14.78 -11.20
N LYS A 227 12.39 13.66 -10.87
CA LYS A 227 13.62 13.22 -11.54
C LYS A 227 13.39 12.23 -12.67
N VAL A 228 12.41 11.33 -12.53
CA VAL A 228 12.16 10.24 -13.50
C VAL A 228 10.71 10.20 -14.00
N GLY A 229 9.88 11.13 -13.56
CA GLY A 229 8.46 11.14 -13.86
C GLY A 229 7.64 10.23 -12.93
N VAL A 230 6.37 10.59 -12.76
CA VAL A 230 5.45 9.88 -11.83
C VAL A 230 5.20 8.44 -12.28
N ALA A 231 5.01 8.23 -13.60
CA ALA A 231 4.74 6.90 -14.15
C ALA A 231 5.89 5.92 -13.87
N ILE A 232 7.15 6.35 -14.09
CA ILE A 232 8.32 5.51 -13.84
C ILE A 232 8.50 5.26 -12.34
N ALA A 233 8.43 6.31 -11.51
CA ALA A 233 8.57 6.17 -10.06
C ALA A 233 7.50 5.24 -9.47
N PHE A 234 6.24 5.38 -9.88
CA PHE A 234 5.15 4.50 -9.49
C PHE A 234 5.38 3.05 -9.94
N SER A 235 5.84 2.85 -11.19
CA SER A 235 6.14 1.51 -11.73
C SER A 235 7.19 0.78 -10.90
N PHE A 236 8.27 1.48 -10.53
CA PHE A 236 9.30 0.90 -9.68
C PHE A 236 8.76 0.55 -8.28
N SER A 237 7.87 1.36 -7.71
CA SER A 237 7.26 1.07 -6.41
C SER A 237 6.46 -0.24 -6.41
N GLN A 238 5.84 -0.61 -7.54
CA GLN A 238 5.09 -1.87 -7.69
C GLN A 238 5.98 -3.11 -7.60
N MET A 239 7.29 -3.01 -7.84
CA MET A 239 8.21 -4.13 -7.68
C MET A 239 8.24 -4.67 -6.24
N GLY A 240 7.78 -3.89 -5.27
CA GLY A 240 7.58 -4.32 -3.88
C GLY A 240 6.65 -5.53 -3.74
N ILE A 241 5.75 -5.78 -4.69
CA ILE A 241 4.90 -6.98 -4.71
C ILE A 241 5.74 -8.25 -4.74
N VAL A 242 6.82 -8.28 -5.53
CA VAL A 242 7.73 -9.44 -5.59
C VAL A 242 8.37 -9.68 -4.22
N ILE A 243 8.85 -8.60 -3.58
CA ILE A 243 9.50 -8.68 -2.26
C ILE A 243 8.53 -9.24 -1.23
N SER A 244 7.32 -8.70 -1.14
CA SER A 244 6.31 -9.13 -0.17
C SER A 244 5.86 -10.58 -0.43
N THR A 245 5.63 -10.94 -1.68
CA THR A 245 5.13 -12.26 -2.06
C THR A 245 6.17 -13.35 -1.82
N LEU A 246 7.39 -13.17 -2.33
CA LEU A 246 8.47 -14.12 -2.11
C LEU A 246 8.90 -14.15 -0.64
N GLY A 247 8.92 -12.98 0.02
CA GLY A 247 9.19 -12.89 1.45
C GLY A 247 8.15 -13.64 2.29
N GLY A 248 6.86 -13.58 1.96
CA GLY A 248 5.82 -14.37 2.61
C GLY A 248 6.10 -15.87 2.53
N ILE A 249 6.51 -16.33 1.35
CA ILE A 249 6.82 -17.73 1.10
C ILE A 249 8.12 -18.16 1.80
N PHE A 250 9.23 -17.45 1.55
CA PHE A 250 10.56 -17.90 2.01
C PHE A 250 10.90 -17.44 3.44
N LEU A 251 10.46 -16.26 3.87
CA LEU A 251 10.81 -15.69 5.18
C LEU A 251 9.77 -15.98 6.26
N LEU A 252 8.49 -16.09 5.89
CA LEU A 252 7.41 -16.40 6.82
C LEU A 252 6.95 -17.85 6.74
N GLY A 253 7.53 -18.65 5.83
CA GLY A 253 7.31 -20.10 5.73
C GLY A 253 5.93 -20.46 5.17
N GLU A 254 5.33 -19.62 4.32
CA GLU A 254 4.09 -19.95 3.64
C GLU A 254 4.34 -21.07 2.61
N LYS A 255 3.64 -22.20 2.80
CA LYS A 255 3.85 -23.36 1.93
C LYS A 255 3.13 -23.20 0.59
N LYS A 256 3.85 -23.44 -0.51
CA LYS A 256 3.32 -23.44 -1.88
C LYS A 256 3.82 -24.67 -2.64
N SER A 257 2.96 -25.30 -3.43
CA SER A 257 3.39 -26.31 -4.39
C SER A 257 4.16 -25.64 -5.55
N LYS A 258 4.96 -26.44 -6.30
CA LYS A 258 5.66 -25.94 -7.50
C LYS A 258 4.71 -25.26 -8.49
N LYS A 259 3.52 -25.84 -8.70
CA LYS A 259 2.49 -25.29 -9.58
C LYS A 259 1.95 -23.94 -9.06
N GLN A 260 1.67 -23.86 -7.76
CA GLN A 260 1.22 -22.61 -7.13
C GLN A 260 2.30 -21.53 -7.20
N MET A 261 3.57 -21.90 -7.00
CA MET A 261 4.69 -20.96 -7.13
C MET A 261 4.77 -20.38 -8.54
N ALA A 262 4.62 -21.20 -9.57
CA ALA A 262 4.60 -20.71 -10.95
C ALA A 262 3.45 -19.72 -11.18
N PHE A 263 2.24 -20.00 -10.70
CA PHE A 263 1.11 -19.08 -10.82
C PHE A 263 1.32 -17.78 -10.02
N VAL A 264 1.90 -17.86 -8.83
CA VAL A 264 2.25 -16.68 -8.03
C VAL A 264 3.24 -15.78 -8.78
N ILE A 265 4.30 -16.35 -9.36
CA ILE A 265 5.30 -15.60 -10.11
C ILE A 265 4.67 -14.93 -11.34
N ILE A 266 3.91 -15.69 -12.14
CA ILE A 266 3.22 -15.15 -13.33
C ILE A 266 2.24 -14.04 -12.90
N GLY A 267 1.49 -14.28 -11.81
CA GLY A 267 0.54 -13.32 -11.28
C GLY A 267 1.22 -12.01 -10.83
N CYS A 268 2.35 -12.09 -10.12
CA CYS A 268 3.13 -10.92 -9.74
C CYS A 268 3.62 -10.13 -10.97
N VAL A 269 4.14 -10.83 -11.99
CA VAL A 269 4.59 -10.19 -13.24
C VAL A 269 3.43 -9.45 -13.92
N LEU A 270 2.25 -10.06 -13.99
CA LEU A 270 1.07 -9.43 -14.59
C LEU A 270 0.57 -8.21 -13.79
N VAL A 271 0.57 -8.28 -12.44
CA VAL A 271 0.19 -7.13 -11.60
C VAL A 271 1.18 -5.97 -11.78
N ILE A 272 2.48 -6.27 -11.84
CA ILE A 272 3.50 -5.25 -12.12
C ILE A 272 3.30 -4.64 -13.50
N ALA A 273 3.17 -5.49 -14.54
CA ALA A 273 2.96 -5.01 -15.91
C ALA A 273 1.70 -4.15 -16.04
N GLY A 274 0.59 -4.58 -15.45
CA GLY A 274 -0.65 -3.81 -15.41
C GLY A 274 -0.49 -2.47 -14.65
N GLY A 275 0.21 -2.47 -13.53
CA GLY A 275 0.51 -1.24 -12.78
C GLY A 275 1.37 -0.25 -13.58
N ILE A 276 2.39 -0.74 -14.28
CA ILE A 276 3.23 0.05 -15.19
C ILE A 276 2.39 0.65 -16.32
N MET A 277 1.55 -0.17 -16.97
CA MET A 277 0.68 0.30 -18.05
C MET A 277 -0.30 1.36 -17.57
N ILE A 278 -0.90 1.23 -16.39
CA ILE A 278 -1.74 2.29 -15.79
C ILE A 278 -0.92 3.57 -15.55
N GLY A 279 0.35 3.45 -15.16
CA GLY A 279 1.25 4.60 -15.05
C GLY A 279 1.34 5.41 -16.35
N PHE A 280 1.46 4.72 -17.49
CA PHE A 280 1.52 5.36 -18.81
C PHE A 280 0.19 5.95 -19.28
N THR A 281 -0.94 5.64 -18.67
CA THR A 281 -2.24 6.27 -19.02
C THR A 281 -2.47 7.63 -18.35
N LYS A 282 -1.52 8.10 -17.54
CA LYS A 282 -1.62 9.37 -16.78
C LYS A 282 -0.82 10.51 -17.40
N GLU A 283 -0.06 10.24 -18.45
CA GLU A 283 0.66 11.25 -19.23
C GLU A 283 -0.19 11.75 -20.41
#